data_0f6ea1d2dc63c36b5c53d161e6206503
#
_entry.id   0f6ea1d2dc63c36b5c53d161e6206503
#
_cell.length_a   1.000
_cell.length_b   1.000
_cell.length_c   1.000
_cell.angle_alpha   90.00
_cell.angle_beta   90.00
_cell.angle_gamma   90.00
#
_symmetry.space_group_name_H-M   'P 1'
#
loop_
_entity.id
_entity.type
_entity.pdbx_description
1 polymer ?
#
loop_
_entity_poly.entity_id
_entity_poly.type
_entity_poly.pdbx_seq_one_letter_code
_entity_poly.pdbx_strand_id
1 'polypeptide(L)'
;MKKNEKFLFQISEAARACGVSRSTLMRMEEKGLLKPAYVSKESGRRYYDNFNIAQIIQVEKFKSMGLSSKEIIRYYESGGQIEPLRAALEYKLYELQNGVEELQIRSAEPGTYSISEMIIPEIICFMRKSMGHTIKDKYEASFNAFAECVRKGYRLSDDPLFAISDRSDYLSGHIDAEDY
;
A
#
# COMPACT_ATOMS: atom_id res chain seq x y z
N MET A 1 2.36 -42.40 -24.23
CA MET A 1 2.14 -41.19 -23.40
C MET A 1 1.52 -41.64 -22.08
N LYS A 2 2.28 -41.59 -20.92
CA LYS A 2 1.74 -41.90 -19.60
C LYS A 2 0.72 -40.84 -19.26
N LYS A 3 -0.53 -41.23 -18.94
CA LYS A 3 -1.55 -40.36 -18.32
C LYS A 3 -0.91 -39.69 -17.12
N ASN A 4 -0.83 -38.36 -17.12
CA ASN A 4 -0.46 -37.57 -15.97
C ASN A 4 -1.53 -37.83 -14.89
N GLU A 5 -1.26 -38.71 -13.95
CA GLU A 5 -2.09 -38.86 -12.77
C GLU A 5 -1.99 -37.53 -12.04
N LYS A 6 -3.08 -36.76 -12.08
CA LYS A 6 -3.20 -35.53 -11.27
C LYS A 6 -3.23 -35.95 -9.81
N PHE A 7 -2.15 -35.70 -9.12
CA PHE A 7 -2.13 -35.80 -7.66
C PHE A 7 -3.08 -34.75 -7.10
N LEU A 8 -4.11 -35.22 -6.41
CA LEU A 8 -5.12 -34.37 -5.77
C LEU A 8 -4.96 -34.47 -4.26
N PHE A 9 -4.79 -33.34 -3.62
CA PHE A 9 -4.64 -33.20 -2.17
C PHE A 9 -5.99 -32.79 -1.57
N GLN A 10 -6.37 -33.37 -0.45
CA GLN A 10 -7.44 -32.85 0.37
C GLN A 10 -6.98 -31.56 1.07
N ILE A 11 -7.90 -30.72 1.54
CA ILE A 11 -7.61 -29.44 2.18
C ILE A 11 -6.60 -29.55 3.33
N SER A 12 -6.63 -30.64 4.09
CA SER A 12 -5.70 -30.88 5.21
C SER A 12 -4.29 -31.18 4.73
N GLU A 13 -4.17 -31.89 3.61
CA GLU A 13 -2.90 -32.26 2.99
C GLU A 13 -2.29 -31.06 2.29
N ALA A 14 -3.08 -30.30 1.53
CA ALA A 14 -2.67 -29.06 0.88
C ALA A 14 -2.20 -28.02 1.93
N ALA A 15 -2.95 -27.83 2.99
CA ALA A 15 -2.60 -26.93 4.08
C ALA A 15 -1.26 -27.31 4.72
N ARG A 16 -1.05 -28.61 5.01
CA ARG A 16 0.21 -29.13 5.57
C ARG A 16 1.37 -28.94 4.60
N ALA A 17 1.17 -29.25 3.31
CA ALA A 17 2.20 -29.13 2.29
C ALA A 17 2.67 -27.68 2.11
N CYS A 18 1.77 -26.70 2.28
CA CYS A 18 2.07 -25.27 2.14
C CYS A 18 2.43 -24.57 3.46
N GLY A 19 2.41 -25.27 4.60
CA GLY A 19 2.71 -24.69 5.91
C GLY A 19 1.65 -23.70 6.42
N VAL A 20 0.40 -23.82 5.95
CA VAL A 20 -0.71 -22.92 6.31
C VAL A 20 -1.85 -23.65 7.02
N SER A 21 -2.77 -22.93 7.64
CA SER A 21 -3.96 -23.52 8.23
C SER A 21 -5.06 -23.80 7.19
N ARG A 22 -5.95 -24.76 7.48
CA ARG A 22 -7.15 -24.98 6.66
C ARG A 22 -8.02 -23.73 6.55
N SER A 23 -8.15 -22.98 7.63
CA SER A 23 -8.90 -21.71 7.63
C SER A 23 -8.26 -20.65 6.73
N THR A 24 -6.93 -20.66 6.56
CA THR A 24 -6.23 -19.80 5.61
C THR A 24 -6.61 -20.15 4.18
N LEU A 25 -6.63 -21.43 3.81
CA LEU A 25 -7.06 -21.86 2.47
C LEU A 25 -8.52 -21.48 2.19
N MET A 26 -9.43 -21.69 3.15
CA MET A 26 -10.83 -21.27 3.01
C MET A 26 -10.95 -19.76 2.78
N ARG A 27 -10.22 -18.96 3.54
CA ARG A 27 -10.17 -17.49 3.34
C ARG A 27 -9.58 -17.08 2.00
N MET A 28 -8.62 -17.82 1.47
CA MET A 28 -8.09 -17.58 0.12
C MET A 28 -9.15 -17.84 -0.96
N GLU A 29 -9.93 -18.92 -0.79
CA GLU A 29 -11.05 -19.22 -1.70
C GLU A 29 -12.13 -18.13 -1.63
N GLU A 30 -12.57 -17.75 -0.43
CA GLU A 30 -13.56 -16.71 -0.20
C GLU A 30 -13.16 -15.36 -0.82
N LYS A 31 -11.85 -15.05 -0.79
CA LYS A 31 -11.30 -13.83 -1.40
C LYS A 31 -11.02 -13.96 -2.90
N GLY A 32 -11.24 -15.11 -3.51
CA GLY A 32 -10.94 -15.35 -4.92
C GLY A 32 -9.44 -15.51 -5.26
N LEU A 33 -8.59 -15.68 -4.25
CA LEU A 33 -7.15 -15.90 -4.40
C LEU A 33 -6.79 -17.33 -4.78
N LEU A 34 -7.68 -18.26 -4.55
CA LEU A 34 -7.51 -19.70 -4.80
C LEU A 34 -8.83 -20.28 -5.28
N LYS A 35 -8.75 -21.18 -6.26
CA LYS A 35 -9.89 -21.98 -6.69
C LYS A 35 -9.47 -23.44 -6.67
N PRO A 36 -10.15 -24.33 -5.92
CA PRO A 36 -9.81 -25.74 -5.89
C PRO A 36 -9.89 -26.37 -7.28
N ALA A 37 -8.96 -27.26 -7.59
CA ALA A 37 -8.90 -27.95 -8.86
C ALA A 37 -10.16 -28.83 -9.10
N TYR A 38 -10.73 -29.35 -8.03
CA TYR A 38 -11.93 -30.19 -8.08
C TYR A 38 -12.75 -30.06 -6.81
N VAL A 39 -14.07 -30.03 -6.95
CA VAL A 39 -15.03 -30.13 -5.84
C VAL A 39 -15.93 -31.32 -6.11
N SER A 40 -15.96 -32.28 -5.19
CA SER A 40 -16.83 -33.45 -5.30
C SER A 40 -18.29 -33.03 -5.24
N LYS A 41 -19.06 -33.42 -6.24
CA LYS A 41 -20.51 -33.15 -6.30
C LYS A 41 -21.31 -33.89 -5.23
N GLU A 42 -20.83 -35.07 -4.81
CA GLU A 42 -21.50 -35.92 -3.83
C GLU A 42 -21.26 -35.48 -2.40
N SER A 43 -20.00 -35.13 -2.07
CA SER A 43 -19.58 -34.84 -0.68
C SER A 43 -19.25 -33.38 -0.41
N GLY A 44 -19.22 -32.54 -1.43
CA GLY A 44 -18.77 -31.13 -1.32
C GLY A 44 -17.28 -30.97 -0.97
N ARG A 45 -16.52 -32.09 -0.95
CA ARG A 45 -15.10 -32.06 -0.61
C ARG A 45 -14.29 -31.37 -1.69
N ARG A 46 -13.34 -30.50 -1.27
CA ARG A 46 -12.43 -29.75 -2.12
C ARG A 46 -11.11 -30.49 -2.28
N TYR A 47 -10.59 -30.48 -3.50
CA TYR A 47 -9.32 -31.11 -3.85
C TYR A 47 -8.44 -30.12 -4.60
N TYR A 48 -7.16 -30.13 -4.32
CA TYR A 48 -6.15 -29.21 -4.81
C TYR A 48 -5.09 -29.99 -5.59
N ASP A 49 -4.66 -29.49 -6.70
CA ASP A 49 -3.58 -30.07 -7.50
C ASP A 49 -2.24 -29.34 -7.25
N ASN A 50 -1.19 -29.76 -7.94
CA ASN A 50 0.14 -29.16 -7.81
C ASN A 50 0.17 -27.67 -8.17
N PHE A 51 -0.69 -27.22 -9.12
CA PHE A 51 -0.80 -25.81 -9.46
C PHE A 51 -1.40 -25.01 -8.31
N ASN A 52 -2.39 -25.56 -7.63
CA ASN A 52 -2.95 -24.94 -6.43
C ASN A 52 -1.90 -24.85 -5.32
N ILE A 53 -1.08 -25.89 -5.10
CA ILE A 53 0.01 -25.84 -4.11
C ILE A 53 0.97 -24.70 -4.43
N ALA A 54 1.43 -24.60 -5.69
CA ALA A 54 2.32 -23.53 -6.12
C ALA A 54 1.66 -22.13 -5.94
N GLN A 55 0.38 -22.01 -6.28
CA GLN A 55 -0.39 -20.77 -6.12
C GLN A 55 -0.51 -20.35 -4.65
N ILE A 56 -0.81 -21.28 -3.75
CA ILE A 56 -0.90 -21.02 -2.31
C ILE A 56 0.42 -20.46 -1.78
N ILE A 57 1.54 -21.11 -2.11
CA ILE A 57 2.88 -20.67 -1.70
C ILE A 57 3.20 -19.27 -2.24
N GLN A 58 2.85 -19.00 -3.49
CA GLN A 58 3.07 -17.70 -4.12
C GLN A 58 2.22 -16.61 -3.47
N VAL A 59 0.93 -16.88 -3.20
CA VAL A 59 0.03 -15.95 -2.50
C VAL A 59 0.56 -15.61 -1.11
N GLU A 60 1.01 -16.60 -0.34
CA GLU A 60 1.58 -16.35 0.98
C GLU A 60 2.86 -15.51 0.89
N LYS A 61 3.73 -15.78 -0.09
CA LYS A 61 4.92 -14.97 -0.35
C LYS A 61 4.56 -13.52 -0.68
N PHE A 62 3.58 -13.28 -1.54
CA PHE A 62 3.12 -11.93 -1.86
C PHE A 62 2.53 -11.21 -0.64
N LYS A 63 1.77 -11.92 0.18
CA LYS A 63 1.23 -11.37 1.44
C LYS A 63 2.33 -11.03 2.44
N SER A 64 3.37 -11.86 2.55
CA SER A 64 4.51 -11.56 3.44
C SER A 64 5.29 -10.31 3.00
N MET A 65 5.23 -9.95 1.73
CA MET A 65 5.75 -8.69 1.19
C MET A 65 4.80 -7.49 1.44
N GLY A 66 3.65 -7.72 2.10
CA GLY A 66 2.66 -6.68 2.38
C GLY A 66 1.67 -6.40 1.24
N LEU A 67 1.64 -7.23 0.18
CA LEU A 67 0.68 -7.04 -0.89
C LEU A 67 -0.74 -7.40 -0.44
N SER A 68 -1.70 -6.57 -0.81
CA SER A 68 -3.12 -6.79 -0.53
C SER A 68 -3.72 -7.90 -1.41
N SER A 69 -4.82 -8.48 -0.96
CA SER A 69 -5.54 -9.48 -1.76
C SER A 69 -5.96 -8.94 -3.14
N LYS A 70 -6.33 -7.66 -3.23
CA LYS A 70 -6.72 -7.02 -4.50
C LYS A 70 -5.56 -6.93 -5.50
N GLU A 71 -4.37 -6.57 -5.03
CA GLU A 71 -3.16 -6.50 -5.87
C GLU A 71 -2.78 -7.89 -6.38
N ILE A 72 -2.85 -8.91 -5.53
CA ILE A 72 -2.56 -10.29 -5.91
C ILE A 72 -3.58 -10.83 -6.93
N ILE A 73 -4.87 -10.54 -6.75
CA ILE A 73 -5.92 -10.93 -7.73
C ILE A 73 -5.64 -10.28 -9.08
N ARG A 74 -5.35 -8.97 -9.13
CA ARG A 74 -5.02 -8.26 -10.37
C ARG A 74 -3.83 -8.88 -11.09
N TYR A 75 -2.81 -9.31 -10.34
CA TYR A 75 -1.67 -10.04 -10.90
C TYR A 75 -2.11 -11.32 -11.64
N TYR A 76 -2.96 -12.15 -11.02
CA TYR A 76 -3.44 -13.36 -11.68
C TYR A 76 -4.38 -13.06 -12.86
N GLU A 77 -5.24 -12.06 -12.73
CA GLU A 77 -6.16 -11.62 -13.81
C GLU A 77 -5.41 -11.04 -15.01
N SER A 78 -4.27 -10.39 -14.78
CA SER A 78 -3.41 -9.84 -15.84
C SER A 78 -2.56 -10.90 -16.55
N GLY A 79 -2.69 -12.18 -16.20
CA GLY A 79 -1.85 -13.24 -16.75
C GLY A 79 -0.41 -13.23 -16.17
N GLY A 80 -0.22 -12.69 -14.97
CA GLY A 80 1.07 -12.70 -14.28
C GLY A 80 1.97 -11.52 -14.61
N GLN A 81 1.42 -10.39 -15.02
CA GLN A 81 2.20 -9.16 -15.22
C GLN A 81 2.79 -8.68 -13.90
N ILE A 82 4.11 -8.54 -13.85
CA ILE A 82 4.86 -8.22 -12.62
C ILE A 82 4.83 -6.73 -12.30
N GLU A 83 4.72 -5.86 -13.31
CA GLU A 83 4.82 -4.41 -13.18
C GLU A 83 3.87 -3.80 -12.13
N PRO A 84 2.58 -4.15 -12.07
CA PRO A 84 1.68 -3.64 -11.05
C PRO A 84 2.08 -4.03 -9.62
N LEU A 85 2.65 -5.23 -9.44
CA LEU A 85 3.14 -5.67 -8.12
C LEU A 85 4.42 -4.93 -7.72
N ARG A 86 5.32 -4.70 -8.69
CA ARG A 86 6.54 -3.94 -8.47
C ARG A 86 6.21 -2.51 -8.04
N ALA A 87 5.35 -1.83 -8.79
CA ALA A 87 4.91 -0.48 -8.45
C ALA A 87 4.28 -0.39 -7.06
N ALA A 88 3.44 -1.37 -6.68
CA ALA A 88 2.84 -1.42 -5.35
C ALA A 88 3.89 -1.61 -4.24
N LEU A 89 4.93 -2.40 -4.48
CA LEU A 89 6.02 -2.60 -3.52
C LEU A 89 6.94 -1.38 -3.43
N GLU A 90 7.25 -0.74 -4.56
CA GLU A 90 8.03 0.50 -4.61
C GLU A 90 7.31 1.62 -3.83
N TYR A 91 5.99 1.75 -4.00
CA TYR A 91 5.20 2.70 -3.23
C TYR A 91 5.25 2.41 -1.72
N LYS A 92 5.11 1.15 -1.31
CA LYS A 92 5.22 0.76 0.11
C LYS A 92 6.60 1.00 0.68
N LEU A 93 7.65 0.77 -0.11
CA LEU A 93 9.01 1.06 0.31
C LEU A 93 9.18 2.55 0.58
N TYR A 94 8.65 3.40 -0.30
CA TYR A 94 8.63 4.84 -0.12
C TYR A 94 7.89 5.26 1.16
N GLU A 95 6.69 4.73 1.40
CA GLU A 95 5.93 5.00 2.65
C GLU A 95 6.71 4.60 3.91
N LEU A 96 7.35 3.43 3.88
CA LEU A 96 8.14 2.96 5.02
C LEU A 96 9.39 3.82 5.26
N GLN A 97 10.07 4.25 4.19
CA GLN A 97 11.23 5.14 4.31
C GLN A 97 10.84 6.48 4.93
N ASN A 98 9.74 7.08 4.46
CA ASN A 98 9.21 8.32 5.04
C ASN A 98 8.83 8.16 6.51
N GLY A 99 8.17 7.05 6.86
CA GLY A 99 7.81 6.75 8.24
C GLY A 99 9.03 6.61 9.17
N VAL A 100 10.09 5.97 8.68
CA VAL A 100 11.36 5.87 9.44
C VAL A 100 11.99 7.24 9.62
N GLU A 101 12.03 8.06 8.58
CA GLU A 101 12.56 9.43 8.64
C GLU A 101 11.77 10.31 9.63
N GLU A 102 10.44 10.24 9.57
CA GLU A 102 9.59 10.95 10.54
C GLU A 102 9.90 10.56 11.99
N LEU A 103 10.08 9.26 12.25
CA LEU A 103 10.44 8.77 13.58
C LEU A 103 11.83 9.23 14.01
N GLN A 104 12.78 9.32 13.08
CA GLN A 104 14.12 9.85 13.35
C GLN A 104 14.06 11.33 13.73
N ILE A 105 13.27 12.14 13.00
CA ILE A 105 13.05 13.56 13.31
C ILE A 105 12.45 13.72 14.72
N ARG A 106 11.43 12.93 15.06
CA ARG A 106 10.79 12.96 16.38
C ARG A 106 11.71 12.52 17.52
N SER A 107 12.70 11.68 17.23
CA SER A 107 13.68 11.21 18.22
C SER A 107 14.88 12.14 18.37
N ALA A 108 15.04 13.13 17.50
CA ALA A 108 16.12 14.10 17.58
C ALA A 108 15.93 15.04 18.79
N GLU A 109 17.05 15.42 19.43
CA GLU A 109 17.01 16.39 20.51
C GLU A 109 16.52 17.77 20.02
N PRO A 110 15.73 18.51 20.83
CA PRO A 110 15.27 19.84 20.47
C PRO A 110 16.47 20.75 20.10
N GLY A 111 16.39 21.38 18.94
CA GLY A 111 17.46 22.26 18.41
C GLY A 111 18.43 21.58 17.45
N THR A 112 18.27 20.29 17.18
CA THR A 112 19.01 19.59 16.12
C THR A 112 18.25 19.69 14.81
N TYR A 113 18.86 20.25 13.78
CA TYR A 113 18.28 20.32 12.44
C TYR A 113 18.92 19.27 11.54
N SER A 114 18.11 18.48 10.85
CA SER A 114 18.56 17.60 9.78
C SER A 114 18.00 18.10 8.44
N ILE A 115 18.83 18.07 7.40
CA ILE A 115 18.42 18.36 6.04
C ILE A 115 18.54 17.07 5.26
N SER A 116 17.44 16.61 4.66
CA SER A 116 17.42 15.42 3.79
C SER A 116 16.91 15.80 2.42
N GLU A 117 17.44 15.13 1.39
CA GLU A 117 16.92 15.21 0.02
C GLU A 117 15.92 14.07 -0.17
N MET A 118 14.72 14.40 -0.60
CA MET A 118 13.64 13.44 -0.84
C MET A 118 13.22 13.48 -2.30
N ILE A 119 13.11 12.31 -2.91
CA ILE A 119 12.49 12.17 -4.24
C ILE A 119 11.00 11.94 -4.03
N ILE A 120 10.19 12.93 -4.38
CA ILE A 120 8.73 12.84 -4.32
C ILE A 120 8.26 12.26 -5.66
N PRO A 121 7.54 11.11 -5.67
CA PRO A 121 6.96 10.58 -6.89
C PRO A 121 5.91 11.54 -7.47
N GLU A 122 5.60 11.41 -8.75
CA GLU A 122 4.52 12.17 -9.37
C GLU A 122 3.20 11.87 -8.66
N ILE A 123 2.61 12.89 -8.06
CA ILE A 123 1.36 12.81 -7.30
C ILE A 123 0.35 13.84 -7.81
N ILE A 124 -0.93 13.49 -7.76
CA ILE A 124 -2.01 14.43 -8.04
C ILE A 124 -2.35 15.16 -6.75
N CYS A 125 -2.12 16.48 -6.72
CA CYS A 125 -2.37 17.31 -5.56
C CYS A 125 -3.58 18.23 -5.77
N PHE A 126 -4.36 18.44 -4.72
CA PHE A 126 -5.30 19.54 -4.65
C PHE A 126 -4.55 20.77 -4.10
N MET A 127 -4.50 21.84 -4.90
CA MET A 127 -3.76 23.05 -4.53
C MET A 127 -4.72 24.19 -4.21
N ARG A 128 -4.43 24.93 -3.17
CA ARG A 128 -5.08 26.19 -2.83
C ARG A 128 -4.02 27.26 -2.53
N LYS A 129 -4.16 28.42 -3.15
CA LYS A 129 -3.25 29.55 -2.91
C LYS A 129 -3.69 30.27 -1.62
N SER A 130 -2.76 30.47 -0.68
CA SER A 130 -2.93 31.41 0.40
C SER A 130 -2.70 32.84 -0.13
N MET A 131 -3.56 33.78 0.25
CA MET A 131 -3.45 35.17 -0.11
C MET A 131 -2.83 36.01 0.99
N GLY A 132 -2.64 35.44 2.19
CA GLY A 132 -2.02 36.09 3.32
C GLY A 132 -0.56 35.69 3.51
N HIS A 133 0.19 36.52 4.25
CA HIS A 133 1.62 36.35 4.47
C HIS A 133 1.95 35.77 5.84
N THR A 134 0.96 35.71 6.76
CA THR A 134 1.18 35.17 8.10
C THR A 134 1.10 33.64 8.12
N ILE A 135 1.71 33.02 9.12
CA ILE A 135 1.61 31.59 9.37
C ILE A 135 0.14 31.18 9.56
N LYS A 136 -0.64 32.01 10.25
CA LYS A 136 -2.08 31.79 10.46
C LYS A 136 -2.84 31.69 9.13
N ASP A 137 -2.57 32.61 8.18
CA ASP A 137 -3.19 32.58 6.84
C ASP A 137 -2.86 31.29 6.08
N LYS A 138 -1.61 30.82 6.23
CA LYS A 138 -1.16 29.54 5.62
C LYS A 138 -1.90 28.35 6.22
N TYR A 139 -2.06 28.30 7.54
CA TYR A 139 -2.86 27.26 8.22
C TYR A 139 -4.33 27.31 7.80
N GLU A 140 -4.95 28.48 7.76
CA GLU A 140 -6.33 28.64 7.33
C GLU A 140 -6.53 28.19 5.88
N ALA A 141 -5.58 28.48 4.99
CA ALA A 141 -5.61 27.99 3.61
C ALA A 141 -5.52 26.45 3.53
N SER A 142 -4.67 25.83 4.36
CA SER A 142 -4.53 24.38 4.43
C SER A 142 -5.80 23.71 4.95
N PHE A 143 -6.38 24.21 6.05
CA PHE A 143 -7.64 23.71 6.59
C PHE A 143 -8.81 23.87 5.61
N ASN A 144 -8.86 24.98 4.89
CA ASN A 144 -9.87 25.22 3.87
C ASN A 144 -9.71 24.29 2.67
N ALA A 145 -8.47 24.01 2.25
CA ALA A 145 -8.18 23.03 1.20
C ALA A 145 -8.64 21.63 1.62
N PHE A 146 -8.31 21.22 2.83
CA PHE A 146 -8.74 19.96 3.41
C PHE A 146 -10.26 19.81 3.45
N ALA A 147 -10.97 20.81 3.99
CA ALA A 147 -12.42 20.84 4.08
C ALA A 147 -13.08 20.77 2.68
N GLU A 148 -12.49 21.38 1.68
CA GLU A 148 -12.97 21.34 0.30
C GLU A 148 -12.76 19.96 -0.34
N CYS A 149 -11.64 19.32 -0.12
CA CYS A 149 -11.39 17.94 -0.55
C CYS A 149 -12.44 16.98 0.01
N VAL A 150 -12.72 17.07 1.32
CA VAL A 150 -13.75 16.25 1.97
C VAL A 150 -15.13 16.52 1.38
N ARG A 151 -15.49 17.78 1.16
CA ARG A 151 -16.80 18.15 0.56
C ARG A 151 -16.95 17.64 -0.88
N LYS A 152 -15.86 17.56 -1.63
CA LYS A 152 -15.85 17.02 -3.00
C LYS A 152 -15.76 15.49 -3.04
N GLY A 153 -15.68 14.82 -1.90
CA GLY A 153 -15.58 13.36 -1.81
C GLY A 153 -14.22 12.80 -2.23
N TYR A 154 -13.18 13.63 -2.27
CA TYR A 154 -11.85 13.15 -2.51
C TYR A 154 -11.33 12.38 -1.30
N ARG A 155 -10.70 11.24 -1.55
CA ARG A 155 -9.99 10.50 -0.51
C ARG A 155 -8.67 11.21 -0.26
N LEU A 156 -8.47 11.62 0.98
CA LEU A 156 -7.21 12.17 1.43
C LEU A 156 -6.22 11.03 1.59
N SER A 157 -4.97 11.25 1.19
CA SER A 157 -3.87 10.38 1.53
C SER A 157 -3.28 10.83 2.86
N ASP A 158 -2.54 9.95 3.51
CA ASP A 158 -1.78 10.28 4.71
C ASP A 158 -0.46 11.01 4.38
N ASP A 159 -0.28 11.40 3.11
CA ASP A 159 0.91 12.09 2.64
C ASP A 159 0.99 13.50 3.25
N PRO A 160 2.21 13.98 3.52
CA PRO A 160 2.41 15.27 4.14
C PRO A 160 1.88 16.42 3.27
N LEU A 161 1.33 17.43 3.92
CA LEU A 161 0.94 18.67 3.28
C LEU A 161 2.20 19.43 2.85
N PHE A 162 2.29 19.77 1.56
CA PHE A 162 3.37 20.59 1.05
C PHE A 162 2.93 22.05 0.94
N ALA A 163 3.71 22.95 1.50
CA ALA A 163 3.60 24.38 1.26
C ALA A 163 4.71 24.79 0.31
N ILE A 164 4.33 25.32 -0.85
CA ILE A 164 5.27 25.93 -1.79
C ILE A 164 5.15 27.44 -1.58
N SER A 165 6.24 28.09 -1.13
CA SER A 165 6.33 29.52 -1.06
C SER A 165 7.20 30.08 -2.18
N ASP A 166 6.88 31.29 -2.63
CA ASP A 166 7.74 32.00 -3.59
C ASP A 166 9.10 32.25 -2.93
N ARG A 167 10.17 32.11 -3.71
CA ARG A 167 11.55 32.32 -3.23
C ARG A 167 11.77 33.73 -2.65
N SER A 168 11.00 34.70 -3.12
CA SER A 168 11.00 36.08 -2.62
C SER A 168 10.56 36.17 -1.16
N ASP A 169 9.60 35.36 -0.71
CA ASP A 169 9.07 35.39 0.66
C ASP A 169 10.10 34.86 1.68
N TYR A 170 10.92 33.89 1.28
CA TYR A 170 12.00 33.35 2.11
C TYR A 170 13.18 34.33 2.25
N LEU A 171 13.50 35.06 1.18
CA LEU A 171 14.65 35.96 1.15
C LEU A 171 14.34 37.35 1.76
N SER A 172 13.06 37.71 1.87
CA SER A 172 12.62 39.00 2.40
C SER A 172 12.51 39.04 3.92
N GLY A 173 12.72 37.90 4.60
CA GLY A 173 12.65 37.81 6.05
C GLY A 173 11.27 38.10 6.65
N HIS A 174 10.22 38.03 5.85
CA HIS A 174 8.82 38.25 6.27
C HIS A 174 8.21 37.02 6.99
N ILE A 175 9.02 36.19 7.58
CA ILE A 175 8.59 35.24 8.60
C ILE A 175 8.87 35.96 9.91
N ASP A 176 7.87 36.68 10.39
CA ASP A 176 7.96 37.33 11.71
C ASP A 176 8.20 36.26 12.77
N ALA A 177 9.34 36.36 13.43
CA ALA A 177 9.77 35.43 14.50
C ALA A 177 8.89 35.51 15.77
N GLU A 178 7.82 36.29 15.75
CA GLU A 178 6.88 36.44 16.86
C GLU A 178 5.69 35.45 16.77
N ASP A 179 5.61 34.63 15.73
CA ASP A 179 4.49 33.68 15.50
C ASP A 179 4.84 32.21 15.88
N TYR A 180 5.89 31.99 16.72
CA TYR A 180 6.23 30.67 17.26
C TYR A 180 5.80 30.49 18.67
#